data_97a4ab4512a9c6b14601dc9fed57e26b
#
_entry.id   97a4ab4512a9c6b14601dc9fed57e26b
#
_cell.length_a   1.000
_cell.length_b   1.000
_cell.length_c   1.000
_cell.angle_alpha   90.00
_cell.angle_beta   90.00
_cell.angle_gamma   90.00
#
_symmetry.space_group_name_H-M   'P 1'
#
loop_
_entity.id
_entity.type
_entity.pdbx_description
1 polymer ?
#
loop_
_entity_poly.entity_id
_entity_poly.type
_entity_poly.pdbx_seq_one_letter_code
_entity_poly.pdbx_strand_id
1 'polypeptide(L)'
;MTDQDLIKPPDSPKRICVYCASSTQSDAEYRDAAFESGQLLAKEGFEIIYGGGALGSMGALADGALEAGGRVIGVLPEFMQELEWGHSSLSELKIVASLHERKMEMIEKADGIIALPGGSGTFEELLEALTWKRLALFTNPIVLLNTRNYYDAFQQMMQQAVDERLSLIHISEPTRLRSI
;
A
#
# COMPACT_ATOMS: atom_id res chain seq x y z
N MET A 1 2.81 -18.29 -17.51
CA MET A 1 1.72 -17.30 -17.45
C MET A 1 1.57 -16.74 -18.85
N THR A 2 0.39 -16.83 -19.43
CA THR A 2 0.10 -16.27 -20.76
C THR A 2 -0.32 -14.80 -20.61
N ASP A 3 -0.02 -13.97 -21.61
CA ASP A 3 -0.40 -12.54 -21.65
C ASP A 3 -1.91 -12.28 -21.39
N GLN A 4 -2.74 -13.30 -21.45
CA GLN A 4 -4.19 -13.21 -21.20
C GLN A 4 -4.55 -13.11 -19.70
N ASP A 5 -3.65 -13.51 -18.79
CA ASP A 5 -3.89 -13.43 -17.34
C ASP A 5 -3.71 -12.02 -16.78
N LEU A 6 -3.16 -11.10 -17.57
CA LEU A 6 -2.85 -9.72 -17.16
C LEU A 6 -3.99 -8.73 -17.47
N ILE A 7 -4.97 -9.10 -18.29
CA ILE A 7 -6.05 -8.19 -18.67
C ILE A 7 -7.19 -8.31 -17.66
N LYS A 8 -7.32 -7.31 -16.82
CA LYS A 8 -8.44 -7.14 -15.88
C LYS A 8 -9.74 -6.97 -16.69
N PRO A 9 -10.84 -7.69 -16.37
CA PRO A 9 -12.13 -7.43 -17.03
C PRO A 9 -12.54 -5.96 -16.89
N PRO A 10 -13.18 -5.35 -17.91
CA PRO A 10 -13.50 -3.92 -17.91
C PRO A 10 -14.40 -3.47 -16.75
N ASP A 11 -15.21 -4.36 -16.18
CA ASP A 11 -16.13 -4.08 -15.08
C ASP A 11 -15.61 -4.55 -13.70
N SER A 12 -14.34 -4.96 -13.59
CA SER A 12 -13.79 -5.35 -12.30
C SER A 12 -13.53 -4.13 -11.42
N PRO A 13 -13.77 -4.21 -10.09
CA PRO A 13 -13.52 -3.09 -9.19
C PRO A 13 -12.03 -2.69 -9.28
N LYS A 14 -11.79 -1.38 -9.19
CA LYS A 14 -10.42 -0.87 -9.11
C LYS A 14 -9.77 -1.31 -7.82
N ARG A 15 -8.51 -1.68 -7.88
CA ARG A 15 -7.74 -2.19 -6.75
C ARG A 15 -6.68 -1.20 -6.31
N ILE A 16 -6.62 -0.90 -5.03
CA ILE A 16 -5.60 -0.07 -4.42
C ILE A 16 -4.66 -0.94 -3.59
N CYS A 17 -3.37 -0.89 -3.91
CA CYS A 17 -2.33 -1.47 -3.09
C CYS A 17 -2.00 -0.51 -1.94
N VAL A 18 -1.98 -1.01 -0.70
CA VAL A 18 -1.68 -0.17 0.47
C VAL A 18 -0.48 -0.71 1.24
N TYR A 19 0.54 0.13 1.37
CA TYR A 19 1.72 -0.11 2.20
C TYR A 19 1.55 0.60 3.54
N CYS A 20 1.73 -0.09 4.65
CA CYS A 20 1.58 0.47 5.99
C CYS A 20 2.30 -0.36 7.06
N ALA A 21 2.38 0.16 8.28
CA ALA A 21 3.08 -0.48 9.38
C ALA A 21 2.27 -1.59 10.06
N SER A 22 2.96 -2.66 10.51
CA SER A 22 2.41 -3.70 11.40
C SER A 22 2.66 -3.43 12.89
N SER A 23 3.47 -2.42 13.24
CA SER A 23 3.82 -2.10 14.63
C SER A 23 2.60 -1.69 15.45
N THR A 24 2.45 -2.31 16.62
CA THR A 24 1.43 -1.95 17.62
C THR A 24 1.86 -0.80 18.54
N GLN A 25 3.14 -0.41 18.48
CA GLN A 25 3.71 0.63 19.34
C GLN A 25 3.59 2.05 18.74
N SER A 26 3.05 2.17 17.53
CA SER A 26 2.82 3.47 16.90
C SER A 26 1.72 4.25 17.61
N ASP A 27 1.77 5.59 17.51
CA ASP A 27 0.68 6.46 18.00
C ASP A 27 -0.67 6.07 17.40
N ALA A 28 -1.73 6.30 18.18
CA ALA A 28 -3.10 5.97 17.76
C ALA A 28 -3.49 6.67 16.45
N GLU A 29 -3.10 7.93 16.27
CA GLU A 29 -3.41 8.72 15.07
C GLU A 29 -3.02 8.03 13.75
N TYR A 30 -1.93 7.24 13.75
CA TYR A 30 -1.55 6.47 12.54
C TYR A 30 -2.50 5.31 12.28
N ARG A 31 -2.98 4.65 13.34
CA ARG A 31 -3.95 3.56 13.21
C ARG A 31 -5.33 4.09 12.86
N ASP A 32 -5.72 5.23 13.44
CA ASP A 32 -7.00 5.89 13.14
C ASP A 32 -7.03 6.33 11.68
N ALA A 33 -5.95 6.96 11.18
CA ALA A 33 -5.83 7.34 9.78
C ALA A 33 -5.85 6.13 8.83
N ALA A 34 -5.28 4.99 9.24
CA ALA A 34 -5.34 3.76 8.47
C ALA A 34 -6.76 3.18 8.42
N PHE A 35 -7.46 3.17 9.56
CA PHE A 35 -8.85 2.73 9.65
C PHE A 35 -9.79 3.58 8.78
N GLU A 36 -9.70 4.91 8.90
CA GLU A 36 -10.47 5.85 8.09
C GLU A 36 -10.18 5.68 6.59
N SER A 37 -8.91 5.46 6.23
CA SER A 37 -8.51 5.18 4.85
C SER A 37 -9.17 3.90 4.32
N GLY A 38 -9.20 2.84 5.12
CA GLY A 38 -9.89 1.59 4.80
C GLY A 38 -11.38 1.81 4.53
N GLN A 39 -12.05 2.52 5.45
CA GLN A 39 -13.48 2.85 5.29
C GLN A 39 -13.74 3.67 4.02
N LEU A 40 -12.92 4.68 3.76
CA LEU A 40 -13.09 5.55 2.61
C LEU A 40 -12.92 4.77 1.30
N LEU A 41 -11.86 3.99 1.17
CA LEU A 41 -11.61 3.18 -0.02
C LEU A 41 -12.75 2.19 -0.29
N ALA A 42 -13.25 1.54 0.75
CA ALA A 42 -14.37 0.62 0.63
C ALA A 42 -15.67 1.33 0.19
N LYS A 43 -16.00 2.49 0.77
CA LYS A 43 -17.17 3.30 0.39
C LYS A 43 -17.11 3.79 -1.05
N GLU A 44 -15.92 4.07 -1.56
CA GLU A 44 -15.67 4.46 -2.96
C GLU A 44 -15.63 3.25 -3.92
N GLY A 45 -15.87 2.04 -3.43
CA GLY A 45 -15.95 0.82 -4.23
C GLY A 45 -14.59 0.25 -4.66
N PHE A 46 -13.50 0.65 -4.01
CA PHE A 46 -12.18 0.08 -4.26
C PHE A 46 -11.99 -1.25 -3.53
N GLU A 47 -11.33 -2.18 -4.19
CA GLU A 47 -10.76 -3.37 -3.56
C GLU A 47 -9.38 -3.01 -2.99
N ILE A 48 -9.08 -3.44 -1.77
CA ILE A 48 -7.80 -3.20 -1.13
C ILE A 48 -6.94 -4.46 -1.21
N ILE A 49 -5.67 -4.29 -1.62
CA ILE A 49 -4.64 -5.33 -1.49
C ILE A 49 -3.50 -4.80 -0.60
N TYR A 50 -3.05 -5.60 0.37
CA TYR A 50 -2.05 -5.18 1.35
C TYR A 50 -1.27 -6.38 1.90
N GLY A 51 -0.34 -6.13 2.83
CA GLY A 51 0.57 -7.14 3.38
C GLY A 51 -0.04 -8.25 4.23
N GLY A 52 -1.35 -8.27 4.48
CA GLY A 52 -2.05 -9.39 5.13
C GLY A 52 -1.98 -9.42 6.67
N GLY A 53 -1.23 -8.53 7.32
CA GLY A 53 -1.06 -8.50 8.78
C GLY A 53 -2.30 -8.00 9.53
N ALA A 54 -2.54 -8.54 10.74
CA ALA A 54 -3.66 -8.17 11.62
C ALA A 54 -3.32 -7.06 12.62
N LEU A 55 -2.08 -6.60 12.68
CA LEU A 55 -1.60 -5.69 13.72
C LEU A 55 -1.30 -4.29 13.18
N GLY A 56 -1.27 -3.31 14.10
CA GLY A 56 -0.90 -1.93 13.79
C GLY A 56 -1.82 -1.28 12.77
N SER A 57 -1.25 -0.46 11.88
CA SER A 57 -1.99 0.20 10.80
C SER A 57 -2.49 -0.79 9.75
N MET A 58 -1.84 -1.97 9.58
CA MET A 58 -2.31 -3.03 8.69
C MET A 58 -3.66 -3.58 9.14
N GLY A 59 -3.77 -3.96 10.42
CA GLY A 59 -5.02 -4.43 11.00
C GLY A 59 -6.12 -3.35 10.94
N ALA A 60 -5.80 -2.14 11.36
CA ALA A 60 -6.74 -1.02 11.35
C ALA A 60 -7.29 -0.72 9.95
N LEU A 61 -6.44 -0.72 8.92
CA LEU A 61 -6.87 -0.55 7.52
C LEU A 61 -7.87 -1.63 7.10
N ALA A 62 -7.53 -2.90 7.39
CA ALA A 62 -8.38 -4.03 7.04
C ALA A 62 -9.72 -3.98 7.78
N ASP A 63 -9.70 -3.72 9.09
CA ASP A 63 -10.90 -3.59 9.92
C ASP A 63 -11.82 -2.49 9.38
N GLY A 64 -11.28 -1.29 9.11
CA GLY A 64 -12.05 -0.17 8.58
C GLY A 64 -12.70 -0.48 7.24
N ALA A 65 -11.99 -1.14 6.34
CA ALA A 65 -12.51 -1.52 5.04
C ALA A 65 -13.61 -2.59 5.14
N LEU A 66 -13.38 -3.63 5.97
CA LEU A 66 -14.34 -4.71 6.18
C LEU A 66 -15.62 -4.22 6.87
N GLU A 67 -15.50 -3.33 7.87
CA GLU A 67 -16.65 -2.71 8.52
C GLU A 67 -17.51 -1.91 7.54
N ALA A 68 -16.89 -1.25 6.56
CA ALA A 68 -17.60 -0.54 5.49
C ALA A 68 -18.11 -1.46 4.35
N GLY A 69 -17.98 -2.78 4.49
CA GLY A 69 -18.45 -3.77 3.50
C GLY A 69 -17.51 -3.94 2.30
N GLY A 70 -16.28 -3.46 2.39
CA GLY A 70 -15.27 -3.54 1.32
C GLY A 70 -14.65 -4.92 1.18
N ARG A 71 -14.01 -5.15 0.04
CA ARG A 71 -13.21 -6.36 -0.23
C ARG A 71 -11.73 -6.10 0.08
N VAL A 72 -11.15 -6.94 0.92
CA VAL A 72 -9.74 -6.82 1.35
C VAL A 72 -8.99 -8.12 1.06
N ILE A 73 -7.87 -8.00 0.35
CA ILE A 73 -6.97 -9.09 -0.01
C ILE A 73 -5.66 -8.90 0.74
N GLY A 74 -5.28 -9.88 1.55
CA GLY A 74 -3.97 -9.96 2.18
C GLY A 74 -3.02 -10.80 1.34
N VAL A 75 -1.74 -10.41 1.28
CA VAL A 75 -0.67 -11.23 0.67
C VAL A 75 0.41 -11.47 1.71
N LEU A 76 0.63 -12.73 2.07
CA LEU A 76 1.53 -13.09 3.15
C LEU A 76 2.49 -14.20 2.71
N PRO A 77 3.81 -14.05 2.88
CA PRO A 77 4.74 -15.14 2.68
C PRO A 77 4.53 -16.25 3.71
N GLU A 78 4.72 -17.51 3.27
CA GLU A 78 4.51 -18.68 4.10
C GLU A 78 5.30 -18.61 5.44
N PHE A 79 6.57 -18.18 5.39
CA PHE A 79 7.41 -18.07 6.59
C PHE A 79 6.97 -16.95 7.56
N MET A 80 6.16 -16.01 7.12
CA MET A 80 5.65 -14.91 7.95
C MET A 80 4.33 -15.26 8.64
N GLN A 81 3.67 -16.35 8.26
CA GLN A 81 2.41 -16.76 8.89
C GLN A 81 2.52 -16.93 10.41
N GLU A 82 3.68 -17.40 10.88
CA GLU A 82 3.94 -17.59 12.30
C GLU A 82 4.33 -16.28 13.01
N LEU A 83 4.83 -15.29 12.26
CA LEU A 83 5.36 -14.03 12.80
C LEU A 83 4.35 -12.88 12.73
N GLU A 84 3.58 -12.81 11.66
CA GLU A 84 2.58 -11.77 11.42
C GLU A 84 1.21 -12.43 11.38
N TRP A 85 0.65 -12.78 12.49
CA TRP A 85 -0.71 -13.33 12.61
C TRP A 85 -1.62 -12.75 11.52
N GLY A 86 -1.85 -13.52 10.46
CA GLY A 86 -2.68 -13.12 9.33
C GLY A 86 -4.07 -12.69 9.83
N HIS A 87 -4.61 -11.66 9.22
CA HIS A 87 -5.92 -11.15 9.60
C HIS A 87 -7.01 -12.19 9.27
N SER A 88 -7.74 -12.66 10.27
CA SER A 88 -8.66 -13.82 10.16
C SER A 88 -9.93 -13.55 9.36
N SER A 89 -10.32 -12.29 9.19
CA SER A 89 -11.59 -11.89 8.58
C SER A 89 -11.47 -11.35 7.15
N LEU A 90 -10.28 -11.49 6.53
CA LEU A 90 -10.07 -11.00 5.16
C LEU A 90 -11.00 -11.68 4.16
N SER A 91 -11.36 -10.96 3.12
CA SER A 91 -12.12 -11.52 1.99
C SER A 91 -11.29 -12.60 1.26
N GLU A 92 -9.97 -12.43 1.24
CA GLU A 92 -9.03 -13.38 0.66
C GLU A 92 -7.64 -13.22 1.31
N LEU A 93 -6.97 -14.33 1.62
CA LEU A 93 -5.58 -14.36 2.05
C LEU A 93 -4.78 -15.22 1.06
N LYS A 94 -3.85 -14.58 0.37
CA LYS A 94 -2.95 -15.24 -0.57
C LYS A 94 -1.64 -15.56 0.12
N ILE A 95 -1.28 -16.84 0.11
CA ILE A 95 0.01 -17.31 0.60
C ILE A 95 0.97 -17.44 -0.56
N VAL A 96 2.17 -16.88 -0.42
CA VAL A 96 3.22 -16.84 -1.43
C VAL A 96 4.53 -17.40 -0.88
N ALA A 97 5.44 -17.84 -1.75
CA ALA A 97 6.67 -18.49 -1.32
C ALA A 97 7.75 -17.49 -0.84
N SER A 98 7.70 -16.23 -1.26
CA SER A 98 8.76 -15.26 -0.97
C SER A 98 8.25 -13.83 -0.82
N LEU A 99 9.09 -12.96 -0.22
CA LEU A 99 8.83 -11.51 -0.18
C LEU A 99 8.78 -10.89 -1.58
N HIS A 100 9.53 -11.45 -2.53
CA HIS A 100 9.51 -10.96 -3.91
C HIS A 100 8.15 -11.24 -4.57
N GLU A 101 7.64 -12.48 -4.46
CA GLU A 101 6.31 -12.83 -4.95
C GLU A 101 5.22 -12.01 -4.27
N ARG A 102 5.35 -11.75 -2.96
CA ARG A 102 4.41 -10.89 -2.23
C ARG A 102 4.29 -9.52 -2.88
N LYS A 103 5.41 -8.85 -3.11
CA LYS A 103 5.43 -7.51 -3.71
C LYS A 103 4.87 -7.50 -5.13
N MET A 104 5.24 -8.51 -5.94
CA MET A 104 4.69 -8.69 -7.27
C MET A 104 3.17 -8.84 -7.24
N GLU A 105 2.64 -9.74 -6.41
CA GLU A 105 1.20 -9.99 -6.30
C GLU A 105 0.43 -8.74 -5.82
N MET A 106 1.04 -7.93 -4.96
CA MET A 106 0.43 -6.71 -4.45
C MET A 106 0.35 -5.60 -5.50
N ILE A 107 1.36 -5.45 -6.36
CA ILE A 107 1.46 -4.31 -7.28
C ILE A 107 0.93 -4.61 -8.69
N GLU A 108 1.06 -5.85 -9.17
CA GLU A 108 0.84 -6.20 -10.58
C GLU A 108 -0.56 -5.83 -11.10
N LYS A 109 -1.58 -5.98 -10.26
CA LYS A 109 -2.98 -5.71 -10.62
C LYS A 109 -3.54 -4.47 -9.90
N ALA A 110 -2.68 -3.63 -9.35
CA ALA A 110 -3.09 -2.43 -8.64
C ALA A 110 -3.35 -1.26 -9.61
N ASP A 111 -4.48 -0.59 -9.46
CA ASP A 111 -4.85 0.62 -10.19
C ASP A 111 -4.29 1.90 -9.52
N GLY A 112 -3.66 1.74 -8.36
CA GLY A 112 -2.97 2.78 -7.61
C GLY A 112 -2.32 2.23 -6.37
N ILE A 113 -1.39 3.00 -5.80
CA ILE A 113 -0.69 2.68 -4.57
C ILE A 113 -0.90 3.81 -3.56
N ILE A 114 -1.17 3.46 -2.31
CA ILE A 114 -1.16 4.40 -1.19
C ILE A 114 -0.15 3.90 -0.17
N ALA A 115 0.81 4.75 0.19
CA ALA A 115 1.73 4.49 1.30
C ALA A 115 1.31 5.31 2.52
N LEU A 116 0.91 4.63 3.58
CA LEU A 116 0.69 5.20 4.91
C LEU A 116 2.02 5.24 5.66
N PRO A 117 2.13 6.03 6.75
CA PRO A 117 3.30 5.98 7.61
C PRO A 117 3.67 4.57 8.04
N GLY A 118 4.96 4.24 7.93
CA GLY A 118 5.43 2.89 8.22
C GLY A 118 6.94 2.82 8.42
N GLY A 119 7.45 1.64 8.71
CA GLY A 119 8.87 1.39 8.94
C GLY A 119 9.65 1.05 7.65
N SER A 120 10.79 0.37 7.85
CA SER A 120 11.70 0.00 6.76
C SER A 120 11.04 -0.84 5.66
N GLY A 121 10.12 -1.75 6.02
CA GLY A 121 9.37 -2.54 5.03
C GLY A 121 8.49 -1.67 4.14
N THR A 122 7.76 -0.72 4.73
CA THR A 122 6.95 0.24 3.97
C THR A 122 7.80 1.11 3.05
N PHE A 123 8.98 1.56 3.51
CA PHE A 123 9.91 2.31 2.66
C PHE A 123 10.49 1.45 1.53
N GLU A 124 10.81 0.20 1.80
CA GLU A 124 11.35 -0.73 0.80
C GLU A 124 10.32 -0.95 -0.33
N GLU A 125 9.07 -1.25 0.02
CA GLU A 125 7.96 -1.40 -0.92
C GLU A 125 7.69 -0.10 -1.72
N LEU A 126 7.70 1.04 -1.05
CA LEU A 126 7.49 2.36 -1.68
C LEU A 126 8.61 2.71 -2.66
N LEU A 127 9.88 2.52 -2.27
CA LEU A 127 11.03 2.84 -3.14
C LEU A 127 11.08 1.93 -4.36
N GLU A 128 10.72 0.65 -4.22
CA GLU A 128 10.57 -0.25 -5.36
C GLU A 128 9.47 0.22 -6.31
N ALA A 129 8.29 0.56 -5.79
CA ALA A 129 7.18 1.09 -6.59
C ALA A 129 7.54 2.40 -7.33
N LEU A 130 8.24 3.31 -6.66
CA LEU A 130 8.77 4.53 -7.28
C LEU A 130 9.78 4.22 -8.38
N THR A 131 10.63 3.22 -8.18
CA THR A 131 11.58 2.75 -9.19
C THR A 131 10.84 2.18 -10.41
N TRP A 132 9.81 1.37 -10.20
CA TRP A 132 8.99 0.84 -11.28
C TRP A 132 8.25 1.94 -12.04
N LYS A 133 7.75 2.95 -11.33
CA LYS A 133 7.13 4.12 -11.96
C LYS A 133 8.12 4.85 -12.86
N ARG A 134 9.37 5.05 -12.42
CA ARG A 134 10.43 5.65 -13.23
C ARG A 134 10.74 4.83 -14.50
N LEU A 135 10.68 3.52 -14.39
CA LEU A 135 10.97 2.61 -15.50
C LEU A 135 9.75 2.35 -16.40
N ALA A 136 8.62 3.03 -16.15
CA ALA A 136 7.34 2.83 -16.83
C ALA A 136 6.78 1.39 -16.70
N LEU A 137 7.23 0.63 -15.71
CA LEU A 137 6.70 -0.69 -15.36
C LEU A 137 5.41 -0.59 -14.55
N PHE A 138 5.21 0.53 -13.85
CA PHE A 138 3.98 0.89 -13.14
C PHE A 138 3.62 2.34 -13.46
N THR A 139 2.52 2.56 -14.17
CA THR A 139 2.13 3.90 -14.64
C THR A 139 1.04 4.56 -13.80
N ASN A 140 0.37 3.77 -12.94
CA ASN A 140 -0.73 4.23 -12.09
C ASN A 140 -0.24 5.17 -10.96
N PRO A 141 -1.14 5.93 -10.32
CA PRO A 141 -0.77 6.89 -9.27
C PRO A 141 -0.16 6.19 -8.04
N ILE A 142 0.79 6.89 -7.40
CA ILE A 142 1.33 6.55 -6.09
C ILE A 142 1.09 7.75 -5.18
N VAL A 143 0.42 7.53 -4.05
CA VAL A 143 0.01 8.57 -3.09
C VAL A 143 0.68 8.31 -1.74
N LEU A 144 1.21 9.36 -1.11
CA LEU A 144 1.71 9.32 0.25
C LEU A 144 0.67 9.94 1.18
N LEU A 145 0.17 9.17 2.15
CA LEU A 145 -0.69 9.70 3.20
C LEU A 145 0.21 10.33 4.28
N ASN A 146 0.27 11.66 4.29
CA ASN A 146 1.23 12.40 5.11
C ASN A 146 0.68 12.74 6.51
N THR A 147 0.14 11.75 7.22
CA THR A 147 -0.33 11.88 8.60
C THR A 147 0.80 12.42 9.47
N ARG A 148 0.55 13.50 10.23
CA ARG A 148 1.52 14.16 11.12
C ARG A 148 2.80 14.63 10.41
N ASN A 149 2.75 14.93 9.13
CA ASN A 149 3.92 15.32 8.33
C ASN A 149 5.03 14.25 8.30
N TYR A 150 4.65 12.97 8.43
CA TYR A 150 5.57 11.84 8.50
C TYR A 150 6.50 11.76 7.29
N TYR A 151 6.00 12.04 6.10
CA TYR A 151 6.76 11.94 4.85
C TYR A 151 7.52 13.22 4.47
N ASP A 152 7.47 14.31 5.25
CA ASP A 152 8.15 15.57 4.90
C ASP A 152 9.66 15.38 4.68
N ALA A 153 10.34 14.69 5.60
CA ALA A 153 11.77 14.42 5.48
C ALA A 153 12.09 13.50 4.28
N PHE A 154 11.23 12.52 4.00
CA PHE A 154 11.38 11.66 2.82
C PHE A 154 11.25 12.46 1.52
N GLN A 155 10.26 13.36 1.43
CA GLN A 155 10.08 14.24 0.28
C GLN A 155 11.27 15.16 0.08
N GLN A 156 11.80 15.74 1.17
CA GLN A 156 13.00 16.59 1.12
C GLN A 156 14.21 15.81 0.58
N MET A 157 14.44 14.57 1.07
CA MET A 157 15.54 13.72 0.59
C MET A 157 15.38 13.39 -0.90
N MET A 158 14.16 13.07 -1.34
CA MET A 158 13.88 12.76 -2.74
C MET A 158 14.07 13.99 -3.64
N GLN A 159 13.65 15.18 -3.16
CA GLN A 159 13.85 16.44 -3.88
C GLN A 159 15.34 16.76 -4.01
N GLN A 160 16.12 16.60 -2.93
CA GLN A 160 17.56 16.79 -2.97
C GLN A 160 18.22 15.88 -4.02
N ALA A 161 17.81 14.61 -4.10
CA ALA A 161 18.33 13.70 -5.13
C ALA A 161 18.05 14.18 -6.57
N VAL A 162 16.94 14.85 -6.79
CA VAL A 162 16.63 15.50 -8.07
C VAL A 162 17.50 16.73 -8.31
N ASP A 163 17.59 17.62 -7.35
CA ASP A 163 18.37 18.86 -7.44
C ASP A 163 19.85 18.60 -7.68
N GLU A 164 20.40 17.56 -7.05
CA GLU A 164 21.78 17.10 -7.23
C GLU A 164 21.96 16.21 -8.48
N ARG A 165 20.93 15.99 -9.28
CA ARG A 165 20.93 15.15 -10.49
C ARG A 165 21.28 13.67 -10.25
N LEU A 166 21.07 13.18 -9.04
CA LEU A 166 21.22 11.77 -8.69
C LEU A 166 19.97 10.96 -9.13
N SER A 167 18.85 11.61 -9.30
CA SER A 167 17.61 11.02 -9.79
C SER A 167 16.99 11.92 -10.86
N LEU A 168 16.39 11.29 -11.88
CA LEU A 168 15.64 11.99 -12.93
C LEU A 168 14.12 12.04 -12.63
N ILE A 169 13.70 11.55 -11.47
CA ILE A 169 12.28 11.58 -11.10
C ILE A 169 11.94 12.96 -10.56
N HIS A 170 11.16 13.71 -11.33
CA HIS A 170 10.27 14.68 -10.73
C HIS A 170 9.15 13.90 -10.06
N ILE A 171 9.22 13.75 -8.74
CA ILE A 171 8.02 13.43 -7.96
C ILE A 171 7.20 14.71 -8.04
N SER A 172 6.33 14.79 -9.06
CA SER A 172 5.30 15.83 -9.11
C SER A 172 4.58 15.77 -7.76
N GLU A 173 4.37 16.92 -7.13
CA GLU A 173 3.87 17.10 -5.76
C GLU A 173 2.95 15.97 -5.32
N PRO A 174 3.22 15.32 -4.18
CA PRO A 174 2.30 14.33 -3.63
C PRO A 174 0.95 15.03 -3.49
N THR A 175 -0.07 14.44 -4.07
CA THR A 175 -1.43 14.94 -3.92
C THR A 175 -1.72 14.93 -2.43
N ARG A 176 -1.68 16.09 -1.79
CA ARG A 176 -2.13 16.24 -0.41
C ARG A 176 -3.62 15.92 -0.43
N LEU A 177 -3.98 14.74 0.04
CA LEU A 177 -5.34 14.53 0.51
C LEU A 177 -5.51 15.52 1.67
N ARG A 178 -6.25 16.62 1.41
CA ARG A 178 -6.63 17.53 2.47
C ARG A 178 -7.45 16.72 3.45
N SER A 179 -7.05 16.80 4.72
CA SER A 179 -7.93 16.42 5.84
C SER A 179 -9.31 17.05 5.59
N ILE A 180 -10.30 16.21 5.52
CA ILE A 180 -11.70 16.62 5.58
C ILE A 180 -12.05 16.77 7.05
#